data_7c55f18212932c5a19c7382e3911a977
#
_entry.id   7c55f18212932c5a19c7382e3911a977
#
_cell.length_a   1.000
_cell.length_b   1.000
_cell.length_c   1.000
_cell.angle_alpha   90.00
_cell.angle_beta   90.00
_cell.angle_gamma   90.00
#
_symmetry.space_group_name_H-M   'P 1'
#
loop_
_entity.id
_entity.type
_entity.pdbx_description
1 polymer ?
#
loop_
_entity_poly.entity_id
_entity_poly.type
_entity_poly.pdbx_seq_one_letter_code
_entity_poly.pdbx_strand_id
1 'polypeptide(L)'
;MRTSDNMKGTLADIASLVKDEFKTISTSYAILLVLVGGIFLYGLLYNLLGLLVCFYKLLFNWNLTVVSICDDNVSMAQGTHFVKKLTRYVMLHILSIVVLADNNVLTWYESNLRFKSKYVYFPIIQSDNFFRERLLKALSISVSIADRYSLIGKKNILYVGRLVEIKNVSLLLKAFRQVNADFPDARLLIVGDGDLREDLESQVQDYISAGLIRFMGKQEGLDLLAYYNLAQIFVLPSLYEPFGTVVNEALLSGCYTLCSSIAGSACLIDEPQNGLVFDPSNESGLYHKLKKALMGAVGLEEIALKGNKMQIRYAERMDCLLKCLYLSIN
;
A
#
# COMPACT_ATOMS: atom_id res chain seq x y z
N MET A 1 -41.36 -6.53 14.95
CA MET A 1 -40.24 -7.32 15.50
C MET A 1 -39.53 -8.23 14.46
N ARG A 2 -40.15 -8.63 13.36
CA ARG A 2 -39.55 -9.47 12.29
C ARG A 2 -38.63 -8.73 11.29
N THR A 3 -38.66 -7.41 11.23
CA THR A 3 -37.86 -6.63 10.27
C THR A 3 -36.44 -6.29 10.77
N SER A 4 -36.20 -6.25 12.09
CA SER A 4 -34.89 -5.90 12.64
C SER A 4 -33.88 -7.06 12.59
N ASP A 5 -34.36 -8.31 12.69
CA ASP A 5 -33.48 -9.49 12.69
C ASP A 5 -33.03 -9.86 11.27
N ASN A 6 -33.90 -9.67 10.26
CA ASN A 6 -33.51 -9.82 8.86
C ASN A 6 -32.46 -8.76 8.42
N MET A 7 -32.55 -7.51 8.93
CA MET A 7 -31.59 -6.47 8.62
C MET A 7 -30.22 -6.72 9.25
N LYS A 8 -30.17 -7.27 10.48
CA LYS A 8 -28.90 -7.65 11.12
C LYS A 8 -28.18 -8.78 10.36
N GLY A 9 -28.92 -9.76 9.84
CA GLY A 9 -28.38 -10.81 8.96
C GLY A 9 -27.76 -10.22 7.70
N THR A 10 -28.51 -9.39 6.97
CA THR A 10 -28.06 -8.77 5.72
C THR A 10 -26.83 -7.87 5.92
N LEU A 11 -26.75 -7.13 7.04
CA LEU A 11 -25.59 -6.32 7.38
C LEU A 11 -24.35 -7.15 7.73
N ALA A 12 -24.54 -8.27 8.42
CA ALA A 12 -23.45 -9.21 8.73
C ALA A 12 -22.92 -9.85 7.44
N ASP A 13 -23.80 -10.18 6.49
CA ASP A 13 -23.43 -10.73 5.19
C ASP A 13 -22.68 -9.70 4.33
N ILE A 14 -23.14 -8.45 4.27
CA ILE A 14 -22.43 -7.36 3.60
C ILE A 14 -21.07 -7.11 4.28
N ALA A 15 -21.04 -7.09 5.61
CA ALA A 15 -19.80 -6.89 6.34
C ALA A 15 -18.79 -8.03 6.10
N SER A 16 -19.27 -9.28 6.01
CA SER A 16 -18.44 -10.43 5.67
C SER A 16 -17.90 -10.35 4.25
N LEU A 17 -18.75 -10.09 3.27
CA LEU A 17 -18.36 -9.93 1.87
C LEU A 17 -17.38 -8.78 1.68
N VAL A 18 -17.65 -7.61 2.23
CA VAL A 18 -16.76 -6.45 2.17
C VAL A 18 -15.42 -6.77 2.84
N LYS A 19 -15.41 -7.41 4.02
CA LYS A 19 -14.18 -7.80 4.72
C LYS A 19 -13.34 -8.80 3.94
N ASP A 20 -13.96 -9.79 3.32
CA ASP A 20 -13.26 -10.83 2.59
C ASP A 20 -12.67 -10.29 1.29
N GLU A 21 -13.36 -9.42 0.59
CA GLU A 21 -12.85 -8.79 -0.62
C GLU A 21 -11.78 -7.73 -0.36
N PHE A 22 -11.90 -6.92 0.68
CA PHE A 22 -10.82 -6.02 1.08
C PHE A 22 -9.54 -6.75 1.52
N LYS A 23 -9.62 -8.03 1.94
CA LYS A 23 -8.43 -8.87 2.15
C LYS A 23 -7.70 -9.23 0.85
N THR A 24 -8.42 -9.32 -0.26
CA THR A 24 -7.91 -9.80 -1.56
C THR A 24 -7.49 -8.69 -2.53
N ILE A 25 -7.87 -7.44 -2.29
CA ILE A 25 -7.58 -6.28 -3.17
C ILE A 25 -6.07 -6.02 -3.38
N SER A 26 -5.18 -6.70 -2.67
CA SER A 26 -3.72 -6.50 -2.80
C SER A 26 -3.12 -6.98 -4.14
N THR A 27 -3.82 -7.72 -5.00
CA THR A 27 -3.16 -8.40 -6.13
C THR A 27 -3.88 -8.40 -7.47
N SER A 28 -5.12 -7.93 -7.59
CA SER A 28 -5.81 -8.00 -8.88
C SER A 28 -6.86 -6.90 -9.01
N TYR A 29 -6.93 -6.30 -10.17
CA TYR A 29 -8.02 -5.43 -10.63
C TYR A 29 -9.36 -6.20 -10.69
N ALA A 30 -9.84 -6.67 -9.55
CA ALA A 30 -11.09 -7.41 -9.45
C ALA A 30 -12.26 -6.44 -9.50
N ILE A 31 -13.03 -6.54 -10.56
CA ILE A 31 -14.35 -5.94 -10.66
C ILE A 31 -15.23 -6.75 -9.72
N LEU A 32 -15.48 -6.25 -8.51
CA LEU A 32 -16.44 -6.86 -7.61
C LEU A 32 -17.81 -6.26 -7.87
N LEU A 33 -18.70 -7.07 -8.39
CA LEU A 33 -20.11 -6.77 -8.52
C LEU A 33 -20.83 -7.46 -7.37
N VAL A 34 -21.10 -6.75 -6.28
CA VAL A 34 -21.93 -7.28 -5.18
C VAL A 34 -23.30 -6.63 -5.24
N LEU A 35 -24.31 -7.43 -5.57
CA LEU A 35 -25.71 -7.04 -5.53
C LEU A 35 -26.33 -7.60 -4.25
N VAL A 36 -26.20 -6.84 -3.16
CA VAL A 36 -26.80 -7.21 -1.87
C VAL A 36 -27.66 -6.05 -1.37
N GLY A 37 -28.95 -6.27 -1.19
CA GLY A 37 -29.84 -5.31 -0.55
C GLY A 37 -29.94 -3.93 -1.24
N GLY A 38 -29.72 -3.85 -2.59
CA GLY A 38 -29.79 -2.60 -3.34
C GLY A 38 -28.51 -1.77 -3.35
N ILE A 39 -27.35 -2.36 -3.00
CA ILE A 39 -26.05 -1.73 -3.07
C ILE A 39 -25.24 -2.30 -4.23
N PHE A 40 -24.68 -1.43 -5.06
CA PHE A 40 -23.67 -1.78 -6.05
C PHE A 40 -22.30 -1.28 -5.59
N LEU A 41 -21.37 -2.20 -5.36
CA LEU A 41 -19.98 -1.91 -5.08
C LEU A 41 -19.14 -2.29 -6.31
N TYR A 42 -18.34 -1.35 -6.85
CA TYR A 42 -17.42 -1.66 -7.94
C TYR A 42 -16.10 -0.91 -7.78
N GLY A 43 -15.02 -1.59 -8.15
CA GLY A 43 -13.71 -0.98 -8.26
C GLY A 43 -13.52 -0.31 -9.62
N LEU A 44 -12.72 0.75 -9.67
CA LEU A 44 -12.39 1.56 -10.85
C LEU A 44 -13.48 2.51 -11.33
N LEU A 45 -13.32 3.77 -10.95
CA LEU A 45 -14.16 4.92 -11.29
C LEU A 45 -14.35 5.16 -12.81
N TYR A 46 -13.62 4.45 -13.69
CA TYR A 46 -13.52 4.80 -15.11
C TYR A 46 -13.71 3.63 -16.06
N ASN A 47 -14.27 2.52 -15.62
CA ASN A 47 -14.55 1.42 -16.52
C ASN A 47 -15.95 1.54 -17.14
N LEU A 48 -16.14 0.86 -18.26
CA LEU A 48 -17.43 0.83 -18.96
C LEU A 48 -18.58 0.33 -18.05
N LEU A 49 -18.30 -0.62 -17.17
CA LEU A 49 -19.28 -1.18 -16.26
C LEU A 49 -19.75 -0.12 -15.25
N GLY A 50 -18.85 0.68 -14.69
CA GLY A 50 -19.20 1.77 -13.79
C GLY A 50 -20.13 2.80 -14.45
N LEU A 51 -19.85 3.14 -15.70
CA LEU A 51 -20.73 4.00 -16.49
C LEU A 51 -22.11 3.37 -16.71
N LEU A 52 -22.18 2.08 -17.05
CA LEU A 52 -23.45 1.36 -17.24
C LEU A 52 -24.26 1.31 -15.95
N VAL A 53 -23.63 1.08 -14.80
CA VAL A 53 -24.30 1.08 -13.49
C VAL A 53 -24.83 2.47 -13.14
N CYS A 54 -24.04 3.53 -13.39
CA CYS A 54 -24.51 4.90 -13.21
C CYS A 54 -25.70 5.22 -14.14
N PHE A 55 -25.63 4.77 -15.39
CA PHE A 55 -26.71 4.93 -16.35
C PHE A 55 -27.98 4.19 -15.93
N TYR A 56 -27.83 2.94 -15.45
CA TYR A 56 -28.94 2.15 -14.89
C TYR A 56 -29.57 2.86 -13.69
N LYS A 57 -28.78 3.41 -12.75
CA LYS A 57 -29.28 4.17 -11.62
C LYS A 57 -30.14 5.35 -12.09
N LEU A 58 -29.64 6.11 -13.05
CA LEU A 58 -30.33 7.32 -13.57
C LEU A 58 -31.65 7.00 -14.28
N LEU A 59 -31.71 5.90 -15.06
CA LEU A 59 -32.85 5.61 -15.91
C LEU A 59 -33.91 4.72 -15.22
N PHE A 60 -33.49 3.81 -14.36
CA PHE A 60 -34.34 2.72 -13.89
C PHE A 60 -34.52 2.67 -12.37
N ASN A 61 -33.52 3.11 -11.59
CA ASN A 61 -33.62 3.03 -10.14
C ASN A 61 -32.81 4.14 -9.45
N TRP A 62 -33.39 5.32 -9.32
CA TRP A 62 -32.76 6.48 -8.70
C TRP A 62 -32.35 6.25 -7.22
N ASN A 63 -33.07 5.36 -6.50
CA ASN A 63 -32.78 5.03 -5.11
C ASN A 63 -31.66 4.01 -4.95
N LEU A 64 -31.08 3.49 -6.05
CA LEU A 64 -29.96 2.55 -5.98
C LEU A 64 -28.74 3.21 -5.33
N THR A 65 -28.24 2.62 -4.26
CA THR A 65 -26.98 3.03 -3.63
C THR A 65 -25.82 2.46 -4.42
N VAL A 66 -25.06 3.34 -5.09
CA VAL A 66 -23.89 2.98 -5.87
C VAL A 66 -22.65 3.47 -5.16
N VAL A 67 -21.74 2.54 -4.85
CA VAL A 67 -20.47 2.79 -4.16
C VAL A 67 -19.31 2.49 -5.10
N SER A 68 -18.37 3.39 -5.23
CA SER A 68 -17.15 3.18 -6.00
C SER A 68 -15.91 3.32 -5.15
N ILE A 69 -14.92 2.46 -5.39
CA ILE A 69 -13.59 2.59 -4.81
C ILE A 69 -12.72 3.35 -5.81
N CYS A 70 -12.01 4.36 -5.33
CA CYS A 70 -11.12 5.19 -6.11
C CYS A 70 -9.70 5.08 -5.52
N ASP A 71 -8.80 4.54 -6.32
CA ASP A 71 -7.37 4.36 -6.01
C ASP A 71 -6.47 5.45 -6.63
N ASP A 72 -7.07 6.54 -7.15
CA ASP A 72 -6.32 7.67 -7.68
C ASP A 72 -5.44 8.31 -6.59
N ASN A 73 -4.26 8.75 -6.98
CA ASN A 73 -3.49 9.77 -6.27
C ASN A 73 -3.64 11.13 -6.97
N VAL A 74 -3.15 12.21 -6.34
CA VAL A 74 -3.31 13.58 -6.88
C VAL A 74 -2.67 13.72 -8.25
N SER A 75 -1.50 13.13 -8.50
CA SER A 75 -0.83 13.20 -9.80
C SER A 75 -1.62 12.51 -10.91
N MET A 76 -2.23 11.35 -10.62
CA MET A 76 -3.14 10.67 -11.53
C MET A 76 -4.41 11.49 -11.79
N ALA A 77 -4.95 12.14 -10.76
CA ALA A 77 -6.11 13.01 -10.89
C ALA A 77 -5.85 14.21 -11.79
N GLN A 78 -4.67 14.80 -11.70
CA GLN A 78 -4.25 15.97 -12.50
C GLN A 78 -3.90 15.62 -13.96
N GLY A 79 -3.17 14.50 -14.16
CA GLY A 79 -2.58 14.10 -15.44
C GLY A 79 -3.54 13.48 -16.45
N THR A 80 -4.85 13.39 -16.20
CA THR A 80 -5.79 12.67 -17.05
C THR A 80 -6.29 13.50 -18.25
N HIS A 81 -6.51 12.83 -19.40
CA HIS A 81 -7.13 13.42 -20.59
C HIS A 81 -8.53 13.99 -20.28
N PHE A 82 -8.94 15.00 -21.05
CA PHE A 82 -10.23 15.70 -20.90
C PHE A 82 -11.42 14.73 -20.81
N VAL A 83 -11.47 13.69 -21.64
CA VAL A 83 -12.56 12.68 -21.62
C VAL A 83 -12.64 11.98 -20.28
N LYS A 84 -11.51 11.57 -19.69
CA LYS A 84 -11.48 10.93 -18.37
C LYS A 84 -11.89 11.92 -17.26
N LYS A 85 -11.52 13.21 -17.38
CA LYS A 85 -11.96 14.25 -16.43
C LYS A 85 -13.47 14.44 -16.48
N LEU A 86 -14.04 14.48 -17.67
CA LEU A 86 -15.49 14.61 -17.85
C LEU A 86 -16.24 13.37 -17.32
N THR A 87 -15.78 12.18 -17.65
CA THR A 87 -16.36 10.93 -17.13
C THR A 87 -16.33 10.91 -15.61
N ARG A 88 -15.20 11.27 -15.01
CA ARG A 88 -15.03 11.37 -13.56
C ARG A 88 -16.03 12.38 -12.96
N TYR A 89 -16.13 13.56 -13.55
CA TYR A 89 -17.06 14.59 -13.10
C TYR A 89 -18.50 14.06 -13.08
N VAL A 90 -18.95 13.46 -14.18
CA VAL A 90 -20.31 12.91 -14.30
C VAL A 90 -20.53 11.80 -13.27
N MET A 91 -19.62 10.85 -13.16
CA MET A 91 -19.76 9.72 -12.24
C MET A 91 -19.80 10.17 -10.77
N LEU A 92 -18.92 11.09 -10.36
CA LEU A 92 -18.90 11.61 -8.98
C LEU A 92 -20.20 12.33 -8.58
N HIS A 93 -21.01 12.80 -9.55
CA HIS A 93 -22.30 13.43 -9.28
C HIS A 93 -23.47 12.42 -9.22
N ILE A 94 -23.24 11.18 -9.70
CA ILE A 94 -24.26 10.12 -9.73
C ILE A 94 -24.04 9.11 -8.59
N LEU A 95 -22.78 8.87 -8.21
CA LEU A 95 -22.40 7.96 -7.14
C LEU A 95 -23.00 8.40 -5.80
N SER A 96 -23.40 7.43 -5.00
CA SER A 96 -23.90 7.67 -3.64
C SER A 96 -22.74 7.85 -2.66
N ILE A 97 -21.73 6.99 -2.77
CA ILE A 97 -20.54 6.97 -1.91
C ILE A 97 -19.31 6.73 -2.77
N VAL A 98 -18.21 7.43 -2.43
CA VAL A 98 -16.89 7.17 -2.99
C VAL A 98 -15.93 6.80 -1.85
N VAL A 99 -15.31 5.63 -1.97
CA VAL A 99 -14.25 5.18 -1.08
C VAL A 99 -12.91 5.64 -1.67
N LEU A 100 -12.18 6.48 -0.95
CA LEU A 100 -10.92 7.08 -1.40
C LEU A 100 -9.73 6.46 -0.70
N ALA A 101 -8.74 6.03 -1.48
CA ALA A 101 -7.49 5.50 -0.95
C ALA A 101 -6.50 6.60 -0.48
N ASP A 102 -6.61 7.80 -1.06
CA ASP A 102 -5.78 8.96 -0.70
C ASP A 102 -6.66 10.16 -0.35
N ASN A 103 -6.51 10.68 0.86
CA ASN A 103 -7.29 11.81 1.35
C ASN A 103 -6.95 13.14 0.63
N ASN A 104 -5.75 13.27 0.07
CA ASN A 104 -5.37 14.45 -0.70
C ASN A 104 -6.15 14.54 -2.02
N VAL A 105 -6.57 13.41 -2.57
CA VAL A 105 -7.44 13.35 -3.75
C VAL A 105 -8.82 13.96 -3.47
N LEU A 106 -9.34 13.78 -2.26
CA LEU A 106 -10.60 14.41 -1.86
C LEU A 106 -10.51 15.93 -1.97
N THR A 107 -9.49 16.52 -1.33
CA THR A 107 -9.28 17.98 -1.37
C THR A 107 -9.18 18.49 -2.81
N TRP A 108 -8.48 17.72 -3.66
CA TRP A 108 -8.37 18.04 -5.07
C TRP A 108 -9.73 17.94 -5.81
N TYR A 109 -10.53 16.90 -5.53
CA TYR A 109 -11.87 16.72 -6.12
C TYR A 109 -12.83 17.83 -5.70
N GLU A 110 -12.86 18.20 -4.43
CA GLU A 110 -13.68 19.28 -3.90
C GLU A 110 -13.35 20.62 -4.61
N SER A 111 -12.05 20.90 -4.75
CA SER A 111 -11.59 22.15 -5.36
C SER A 111 -11.82 22.22 -6.88
N ASN A 112 -11.71 21.10 -7.59
CA ASN A 112 -11.68 21.10 -9.07
C ASN A 112 -12.94 20.51 -9.71
N LEU A 113 -13.66 19.62 -9.04
CA LEU A 113 -14.80 18.88 -9.61
C LEU A 113 -16.13 19.16 -8.88
N ARG A 114 -16.15 20.02 -7.86
CA ARG A 114 -17.34 20.32 -7.05
C ARG A 114 -18.05 19.04 -6.60
N PHE A 115 -17.28 18.16 -6.02
CA PHE A 115 -17.67 16.85 -5.58
C PHE A 115 -18.89 16.88 -4.63
N LYS A 116 -19.93 16.08 -4.88
CA LYS A 116 -21.19 16.07 -4.13
C LYS A 116 -21.49 14.77 -3.41
N SER A 117 -20.87 13.66 -3.83
CA SER A 117 -21.10 12.34 -3.21
C SER A 117 -20.57 12.31 -1.77
N LYS A 118 -21.15 11.48 -0.93
CA LYS A 118 -20.53 11.12 0.35
C LYS A 118 -19.22 10.39 0.09
N TYR A 119 -18.24 10.57 0.96
CA TYR A 119 -16.96 9.87 0.84
C TYR A 119 -16.56 9.17 2.14
N VAL A 120 -15.76 8.12 1.98
CA VAL A 120 -15.11 7.42 3.08
C VAL A 120 -13.63 7.28 2.74
N TYR A 121 -12.76 7.77 3.61
CA TYR A 121 -11.34 7.53 3.50
C TYR A 121 -11.02 6.10 3.95
N PHE A 122 -10.57 5.29 3.03
CA PHE A 122 -10.12 3.93 3.27
C PHE A 122 -8.86 3.65 2.43
N PRO A 123 -7.67 3.86 2.97
CA PRO A 123 -6.43 3.60 2.25
C PRO A 123 -6.31 2.10 1.92
N ILE A 124 -5.50 1.78 0.92
CA ILE A 124 -5.27 0.39 0.51
C ILE A 124 -4.38 -0.29 1.56
N ILE A 125 -4.99 -0.79 2.62
CA ILE A 125 -4.32 -1.43 3.75
C ILE A 125 -4.88 -2.83 3.99
N GLN A 126 -4.03 -3.69 4.54
CA GLN A 126 -4.41 -5.06 4.91
C GLN A 126 -4.91 -5.12 6.36
N SER A 127 -5.68 -6.16 6.68
CA SER A 127 -6.10 -6.43 8.05
C SER A 127 -4.87 -6.73 8.92
N ASP A 128 -4.68 -5.93 9.96
CA ASP A 128 -3.56 -6.01 10.90
C ASP A 128 -3.40 -7.43 11.45
N ASN A 129 -4.49 -8.01 11.99
CA ASN A 129 -4.45 -9.32 12.63
C ASN A 129 -4.12 -10.43 11.63
N PHE A 130 -4.76 -10.43 10.46
CA PHE A 130 -4.54 -11.44 9.43
C PHE A 130 -3.10 -11.39 8.89
N PHE A 131 -2.58 -10.20 8.63
CA PHE A 131 -1.21 -10.06 8.14
C PHE A 131 -0.18 -10.48 9.18
N ARG A 132 -0.37 -10.06 10.44
CA ARG A 132 0.56 -10.37 11.53
C ARG A 132 0.56 -11.86 11.92
N GLU A 133 -0.57 -12.55 11.81
CA GLU A 133 -0.62 -14.01 11.94
C GLU A 133 0.26 -14.72 10.89
N ARG A 134 0.26 -14.22 9.66
CA ARG A 134 1.12 -14.76 8.59
C ARG A 134 2.60 -14.45 8.84
N LEU A 135 2.94 -13.27 9.39
CA LEU A 135 4.31 -12.94 9.80
C LEU A 135 4.82 -13.94 10.87
N LEU A 136 3.98 -14.29 11.84
CA LEU A 136 4.33 -15.32 12.84
C LEU A 136 4.64 -16.66 12.17
N LYS A 137 3.84 -17.10 11.20
CA LYS A 137 4.08 -18.34 10.46
C LYS A 137 5.39 -18.31 9.64
N ALA A 138 5.87 -17.13 9.27
CA ALA A 138 7.11 -16.95 8.51
C ALA A 138 8.38 -16.92 9.38
N LEU A 139 8.30 -16.92 10.71
CA LEU A 139 9.46 -16.77 11.60
C LEU A 139 10.51 -17.87 11.39
N SER A 140 10.10 -19.12 11.23
CA SER A 140 11.05 -20.24 10.99
C SER A 140 11.84 -20.07 9.69
N ILE A 141 11.19 -19.54 8.64
CA ILE A 141 11.84 -19.22 7.37
C ILE A 141 12.82 -18.07 7.59
N SER A 142 12.42 -17.05 8.37
CA SER A 142 13.28 -15.90 8.71
C SER A 142 14.58 -16.35 9.40
N VAL A 143 14.49 -17.31 10.34
CA VAL A 143 15.68 -17.90 11.01
C VAL A 143 16.62 -18.50 9.98
N SER A 144 16.10 -19.36 9.10
CA SER A 144 16.92 -20.02 8.06
C SER A 144 17.61 -19.02 7.12
N ILE A 145 16.92 -17.92 6.76
CA ILE A 145 17.48 -16.87 5.91
C ILE A 145 18.56 -16.09 6.68
N ALA A 146 18.30 -15.73 7.94
CA ALA A 146 19.24 -14.98 8.76
C ALA A 146 20.55 -15.74 8.99
N ASP A 147 20.46 -17.03 9.27
CA ASP A 147 21.63 -17.90 9.45
C ASP A 147 22.42 -18.03 8.15
N ARG A 148 21.73 -18.31 7.03
CA ARG A 148 22.38 -18.46 5.71
C ARG A 148 23.18 -17.23 5.30
N TYR A 149 22.68 -16.03 5.62
CA TYR A 149 23.26 -14.77 5.15
C TYR A 149 23.92 -13.94 6.26
N SER A 150 24.04 -14.50 7.48
CA SER A 150 24.66 -13.85 8.65
C SER A 150 24.06 -12.47 8.94
N LEU A 151 22.73 -12.39 9.02
CA LEU A 151 21.98 -11.13 9.19
C LEU A 151 21.78 -10.74 10.65
N ILE A 152 22.04 -11.64 11.62
CA ILE A 152 21.99 -11.32 13.05
C ILE A 152 23.09 -10.29 13.39
N GLY A 153 22.79 -9.31 14.22
CA GLY A 153 23.65 -8.18 14.56
C GLY A 153 23.74 -7.11 13.46
N LYS A 154 23.05 -7.29 12.33
CA LYS A 154 23.11 -6.34 11.20
C LYS A 154 21.88 -5.43 11.17
N LYS A 155 22.05 -4.23 10.60
CA LYS A 155 20.98 -3.29 10.28
C LYS A 155 20.48 -3.60 8.88
N ASN A 156 19.42 -4.41 8.79
CA ASN A 156 18.91 -4.91 7.53
C ASN A 156 17.92 -3.91 6.91
N ILE A 157 18.24 -3.46 5.71
CA ILE A 157 17.41 -2.60 4.86
C ILE A 157 16.76 -3.49 3.81
N LEU A 158 15.47 -3.33 3.59
CA LEU A 158 14.68 -4.11 2.64
C LEU A 158 14.08 -3.22 1.55
N TYR A 159 14.20 -3.69 0.33
CA TYR A 159 13.39 -3.27 -0.81
C TYR A 159 12.56 -4.47 -1.31
N VAL A 160 11.30 -4.21 -1.64
CA VAL A 160 10.41 -5.21 -2.28
C VAL A 160 9.73 -4.57 -3.47
N GLY A 161 9.92 -5.16 -4.66
CA GLY A 161 9.26 -4.69 -5.87
C GLY A 161 9.93 -5.16 -7.15
N ARG A 162 9.30 -4.84 -8.30
CA ARG A 162 9.88 -5.13 -9.60
C ARG A 162 11.16 -4.31 -9.82
N LEU A 163 12.13 -4.90 -10.53
CA LEU A 163 13.38 -4.22 -10.89
C LEU A 163 13.22 -3.58 -12.29
N VAL A 164 12.48 -2.47 -12.32
CA VAL A 164 12.19 -1.68 -13.52
C VAL A 164 12.45 -0.19 -13.24
N GLU A 165 12.63 0.62 -14.28
CA GLU A 165 13.06 2.01 -14.20
C GLU A 165 12.21 2.86 -13.23
N ILE A 166 10.87 2.75 -13.32
CA ILE A 166 9.96 3.53 -12.48
C ILE A 166 10.07 3.21 -10.98
N LYS A 167 10.70 2.08 -10.60
CA LYS A 167 10.95 1.72 -9.20
C LYS A 167 12.25 2.31 -8.65
N ASN A 168 13.10 2.85 -9.50
CA ASN A 168 14.28 3.66 -9.16
C ASN A 168 15.21 3.00 -8.11
N VAL A 169 15.45 1.70 -8.28
CA VAL A 169 16.33 0.94 -7.36
C VAL A 169 17.76 1.46 -7.43
N SER A 170 18.21 2.00 -8.57
CA SER A 170 19.52 2.62 -8.74
C SER A 170 19.76 3.74 -7.72
N LEU A 171 18.75 4.57 -7.40
CA LEU A 171 18.83 5.59 -6.36
C LEU A 171 19.13 4.98 -4.98
N LEU A 172 18.45 3.86 -4.65
CA LEU A 172 18.68 3.15 -3.40
C LEU A 172 20.10 2.57 -3.33
N LEU A 173 20.59 1.97 -4.42
CA LEU A 173 21.97 1.45 -4.49
C LEU A 173 23.01 2.56 -4.26
N LYS A 174 22.84 3.72 -4.89
CA LYS A 174 23.73 4.88 -4.70
C LYS A 174 23.69 5.37 -3.25
N ALA A 175 22.50 5.55 -2.68
CA ALA A 175 22.35 5.98 -1.29
C ALA A 175 22.96 4.96 -0.32
N PHE A 176 22.77 3.66 -0.55
CA PHE A 176 23.34 2.60 0.28
C PHE A 176 24.88 2.61 0.23
N ARG A 177 25.48 2.74 -0.95
CA ARG A 177 26.95 2.84 -1.08
C ARG A 177 27.51 3.99 -0.26
N GLN A 178 26.85 5.16 -0.27
CA GLN A 178 27.29 6.32 0.49
C GLN A 178 27.19 6.11 2.01
N VAL A 179 26.07 5.53 2.50
CA VAL A 179 25.88 5.33 3.95
C VAL A 179 26.69 4.17 4.49
N ASN A 180 27.04 3.17 3.68
CA ASN A 180 27.72 1.96 4.16
C ASN A 180 29.12 2.23 4.72
N ALA A 181 29.77 3.31 4.29
CA ALA A 181 31.04 3.76 4.86
C ALA A 181 30.89 4.13 6.36
N ASP A 182 29.78 4.76 6.73
CA ASP A 182 29.49 5.16 8.12
C ASP A 182 28.83 4.00 8.92
N PHE A 183 28.17 3.05 8.24
CA PHE A 183 27.44 1.92 8.83
C PHE A 183 27.86 0.58 8.21
N PRO A 184 29.05 0.05 8.55
CA PRO A 184 29.57 -1.19 7.97
C PRO A 184 28.75 -2.44 8.38
N ASP A 185 27.90 -2.32 9.39
CA ASP A 185 26.92 -3.33 9.84
C ASP A 185 25.60 -3.30 9.03
N ALA A 186 25.41 -2.31 8.15
CA ALA A 186 24.23 -2.25 7.29
C ALA A 186 24.25 -3.36 6.21
N ARG A 187 23.10 -3.91 5.91
CA ARG A 187 22.87 -4.88 4.81
C ARG A 187 21.66 -4.45 4.01
N LEU A 188 21.76 -4.58 2.67
CA LEU A 188 20.64 -4.29 1.77
C LEU A 188 20.13 -5.57 1.13
N LEU A 189 18.87 -5.88 1.37
CA LEU A 189 18.15 -7.02 0.81
C LEU A 189 17.18 -6.51 -0.26
N ILE A 190 17.37 -6.95 -1.50
CA ILE A 190 16.55 -6.56 -2.65
C ILE A 190 15.72 -7.77 -3.06
N VAL A 191 14.43 -7.72 -2.77
CA VAL A 191 13.47 -8.77 -3.10
C VAL A 191 12.63 -8.35 -4.30
N GLY A 192 12.73 -9.11 -5.36
CA GLY A 192 12.04 -8.87 -6.61
C GLY A 192 12.87 -9.26 -7.82
N ASP A 193 12.27 -9.07 -9.00
CA ASP A 193 12.90 -9.35 -10.28
C ASP A 193 12.41 -8.36 -11.34
N GLY A 194 13.09 -8.29 -12.48
CA GLY A 194 12.73 -7.42 -13.59
C GLY A 194 13.89 -7.15 -14.54
N ASP A 195 13.59 -6.44 -15.62
CA ASP A 195 14.50 -6.24 -16.77
C ASP A 195 15.83 -5.54 -16.39
N LEU A 196 15.84 -4.77 -15.32
CA LEU A 196 17.05 -4.06 -14.86
C LEU A 196 17.93 -4.88 -13.90
N ARG A 197 17.60 -6.13 -13.61
CA ARG A 197 18.32 -6.93 -12.60
C ARG A 197 19.81 -7.01 -12.89
N GLU A 198 20.19 -7.45 -14.09
CA GLU A 198 21.59 -7.63 -14.47
C GLU A 198 22.38 -6.31 -14.42
N ASP A 199 21.76 -5.23 -14.90
CA ASP A 199 22.37 -3.89 -14.87
C ASP A 199 22.58 -3.40 -13.43
N LEU A 200 21.59 -3.60 -12.55
CA LEU A 200 21.69 -3.21 -11.14
C LEU A 200 22.74 -4.04 -10.39
N GLU A 201 22.81 -5.35 -10.62
CA GLU A 201 23.81 -6.23 -10.03
C GLU A 201 25.23 -5.82 -10.49
N SER A 202 25.40 -5.48 -11.76
CA SER A 202 26.69 -5.05 -12.32
C SER A 202 27.24 -3.77 -11.67
N GLN A 203 26.35 -2.84 -11.30
CA GLN A 203 26.73 -1.56 -10.65
C GLN A 203 27.28 -1.74 -9.24
N VAL A 204 27.03 -2.87 -8.58
CA VAL A 204 27.34 -3.12 -7.16
C VAL A 204 27.99 -4.47 -6.92
N GLN A 205 28.68 -5.02 -7.92
CA GLN A 205 29.27 -6.37 -7.86
C GLN A 205 30.26 -6.53 -6.70
N ASP A 206 31.00 -5.49 -6.36
CA ASP A 206 31.90 -5.42 -5.21
C ASP A 206 31.13 -5.55 -3.88
N TYR A 207 29.98 -4.91 -3.73
CA TYR A 207 29.11 -5.01 -2.56
C TYR A 207 28.40 -6.38 -2.46
N ILE A 208 28.04 -6.97 -3.61
CA ILE A 208 27.49 -8.33 -3.66
C ILE A 208 28.53 -9.34 -3.20
N SER A 209 29.75 -9.24 -3.73
CA SER A 209 30.86 -10.13 -3.36
C SER A 209 31.24 -10.02 -1.87
N ALA A 210 31.13 -8.82 -1.30
CA ALA A 210 31.34 -8.58 0.13
C ALA A 210 30.12 -8.99 1.00
N GLY A 211 29.01 -9.43 0.41
CA GLY A 211 27.79 -9.79 1.12
C GLY A 211 27.03 -8.63 1.76
N LEU A 212 27.28 -7.39 1.32
CA LEU A 212 26.66 -6.17 1.81
C LEU A 212 25.30 -5.90 1.13
N ILE A 213 25.21 -6.25 -0.16
CA ILE A 213 23.96 -6.20 -0.95
C ILE A 213 23.62 -7.62 -1.43
N ARG A 214 22.36 -7.98 -1.40
CA ARG A 214 21.86 -9.26 -1.88
C ARG A 214 20.60 -9.10 -2.69
N PHE A 215 20.60 -9.62 -3.91
CA PHE A 215 19.44 -9.77 -4.77
C PHE A 215 18.82 -11.14 -4.54
N MET A 216 17.65 -11.16 -3.91
CA MET A 216 17.00 -12.39 -3.43
C MET A 216 16.06 -13.00 -4.47
N GLY A 217 15.89 -12.35 -5.65
CA GLY A 217 14.91 -12.76 -6.65
C GLY A 217 13.48 -12.50 -6.20
N LYS A 218 12.53 -12.94 -7.00
CA LYS A 218 11.10 -12.85 -6.69
C LYS A 218 10.76 -13.79 -5.55
N GLN A 219 10.10 -13.27 -4.52
CA GLN A 219 9.59 -14.03 -3.38
C GLN A 219 8.10 -13.78 -3.21
N GLU A 220 7.35 -14.77 -2.71
CA GLU A 220 5.90 -14.69 -2.51
C GLU A 220 5.50 -15.39 -1.21
N GLY A 221 4.28 -15.14 -0.76
CA GLY A 221 3.70 -15.84 0.39
C GLY A 221 4.50 -15.65 1.68
N LEU A 222 4.79 -16.75 2.37
CA LEU A 222 5.53 -16.73 3.64
C LEU A 222 7.02 -16.43 3.43
N ASP A 223 7.60 -16.80 2.29
CA ASP A 223 9.00 -16.49 1.97
C ASP A 223 9.21 -14.98 1.87
N LEU A 224 8.29 -14.25 1.22
CA LEU A 224 8.34 -12.78 1.19
C LEU A 224 8.21 -12.19 2.61
N LEU A 225 7.28 -12.69 3.41
CA LEU A 225 7.05 -12.20 4.77
C LEU A 225 8.27 -12.43 5.68
N ALA A 226 9.04 -13.47 5.42
CA ALA A 226 10.27 -13.71 6.15
C ALA A 226 11.29 -12.57 6.01
N TYR A 227 11.40 -11.93 4.85
CA TYR A 227 12.28 -10.78 4.66
C TYR A 227 11.80 -9.54 5.42
N TYR A 228 10.48 -9.32 5.50
CA TYR A 228 9.94 -8.24 6.34
C TYR A 228 10.24 -8.45 7.83
N ASN A 229 10.22 -9.69 8.32
CA ASN A 229 10.60 -9.98 9.70
C ASN A 229 12.07 -9.63 9.98
N LEU A 230 12.96 -9.78 9.01
CA LEU A 230 14.40 -9.53 9.14
C LEU A 230 14.79 -8.04 9.04
N ALA A 231 13.96 -7.21 8.41
CA ALA A 231 14.30 -5.83 8.10
C ALA A 231 13.97 -4.86 9.23
N GLN A 232 14.86 -3.94 9.57
CA GLN A 232 14.62 -2.80 10.45
C GLN A 232 14.11 -1.60 9.66
N ILE A 233 14.60 -1.43 8.44
CA ILE A 233 14.27 -0.32 7.56
C ILE A 233 13.72 -0.87 6.25
N PHE A 234 12.66 -0.26 5.75
CA PHE A 234 12.10 -0.52 4.43
C PHE A 234 12.23 0.73 3.56
N VAL A 235 12.54 0.58 2.26
CA VAL A 235 12.67 1.72 1.34
C VAL A 235 11.85 1.50 0.08
N LEU A 236 10.99 2.47 -0.27
CA LEU A 236 10.26 2.53 -1.53
C LEU A 236 10.71 3.77 -2.33
N PRO A 237 11.68 3.66 -3.27
CA PRO A 237 12.26 4.83 -3.96
C PRO A 237 11.57 5.19 -5.29
N SER A 238 10.36 4.71 -5.53
CA SER A 238 9.67 4.77 -6.81
C SER A 238 9.50 6.19 -7.35
N LEU A 239 9.75 6.39 -8.66
CA LEU A 239 9.43 7.59 -9.43
C LEU A 239 7.94 7.65 -9.82
N TYR A 240 7.29 6.50 -9.87
CA TYR A 240 5.85 6.38 -10.09
C TYR A 240 5.32 5.18 -9.33
N GLU A 241 4.34 5.43 -8.45
CA GLU A 241 3.69 4.41 -7.64
C GLU A 241 2.25 4.84 -7.34
N PRO A 242 1.24 4.22 -7.95
CA PRO A 242 -0.17 4.58 -7.69
C PRO A 242 -0.50 4.53 -6.20
N PHE A 243 -0.17 3.43 -5.53
CA PHE A 243 -0.28 3.36 -4.06
C PHE A 243 1.00 2.83 -3.42
N GLY A 244 1.38 1.56 -3.66
CA GLY A 244 2.54 0.91 -3.05
C GLY A 244 2.17 0.16 -1.77
N THR A 245 1.39 -0.92 -1.90
CA THR A 245 0.92 -1.78 -0.78
C THR A 245 2.06 -2.34 0.07
N VAL A 246 3.25 -2.48 -0.49
CA VAL A 246 4.47 -2.91 0.22
C VAL A 246 4.85 -2.00 1.40
N VAL A 247 4.45 -0.72 1.37
CA VAL A 247 4.62 0.22 2.51
C VAL A 247 3.73 -0.20 3.69
N ASN A 248 2.46 -0.54 3.42
CA ASN A 248 1.57 -1.08 4.45
C ASN A 248 2.13 -2.37 5.05
N GLU A 249 2.61 -3.29 4.21
CA GLU A 249 3.24 -4.54 4.64
C GLU A 249 4.46 -4.29 5.53
N ALA A 250 5.33 -3.36 5.15
CA ALA A 250 6.50 -2.97 5.93
C ALA A 250 6.14 -2.39 7.30
N LEU A 251 5.16 -1.48 7.35
CA LEU A 251 4.69 -0.87 8.60
C LEU A 251 4.04 -1.91 9.53
N LEU A 252 3.19 -2.80 9.00
CA LEU A 252 2.59 -3.91 9.75
C LEU A 252 3.65 -4.88 10.28
N SER A 253 4.77 -5.03 9.58
CA SER A 253 5.91 -5.85 10.00
C SER A 253 6.83 -5.15 11.00
N GLY A 254 6.57 -3.88 11.32
CA GLY A 254 7.35 -3.09 12.26
C GLY A 254 8.62 -2.46 11.67
N CYS A 255 8.75 -2.38 10.34
CA CYS A 255 9.85 -1.68 9.69
C CYS A 255 9.68 -0.16 9.82
N TYR A 256 10.80 0.55 10.02
CA TYR A 256 10.85 2.00 9.83
C TYR A 256 10.92 2.30 8.33
N THR A 257 9.98 3.05 7.80
CA THR A 257 9.75 3.08 6.35
C THR A 257 10.18 4.40 5.71
N LEU A 258 11.08 4.34 4.71
CA LEU A 258 11.42 5.46 3.85
C LEU A 258 10.58 5.37 2.57
N CYS A 259 9.68 6.33 2.37
CA CYS A 259 8.73 6.30 1.27
C CYS A 259 8.93 7.48 0.32
N SER A 260 8.90 7.22 -0.98
CA SER A 260 8.84 8.26 -1.99
C SER A 260 7.60 9.14 -1.82
N SER A 261 7.75 10.46 -1.91
CA SER A 261 6.66 11.44 -1.84
C SER A 261 5.65 11.32 -2.98
N ILE A 262 6.01 10.63 -4.06
CA ILE A 262 5.16 10.41 -5.24
C ILE A 262 4.26 9.17 -5.06
N ALA A 263 4.61 8.26 -4.14
CA ALA A 263 3.80 7.09 -3.87
C ALA A 263 2.52 7.47 -3.10
N GLY A 264 1.37 6.91 -3.51
CA GLY A 264 0.10 7.13 -2.79
C GLY A 264 0.17 6.66 -1.34
N SER A 265 0.98 5.64 -1.04
CA SER A 265 1.22 5.14 0.32
C SER A 265 2.07 6.07 1.21
N ALA A 266 2.58 7.20 0.70
CA ALA A 266 3.19 8.23 1.53
C ALA A 266 2.21 8.76 2.60
N CYS A 267 0.90 8.69 2.35
CA CYS A 267 -0.15 9.02 3.32
C CYS A 267 -0.17 8.11 4.57
N LEU A 268 0.52 6.96 4.55
CA LEU A 268 0.66 6.06 5.69
C LEU A 268 1.86 6.43 6.60
N ILE A 269 2.71 7.35 6.14
CA ILE A 269 3.89 7.77 6.89
C ILE A 269 3.54 8.92 7.82
N ASP A 270 3.75 8.68 9.11
CA ASP A 270 3.67 9.67 10.18
C ASP A 270 5.12 10.00 10.62
N GLU A 271 5.66 11.10 10.08
CA GLU A 271 7.03 11.52 10.36
C GLU A 271 7.16 12.14 11.76
N PRO A 272 8.15 11.80 12.55
CA PRO A 272 9.21 10.78 12.36
C PRO A 272 8.86 9.43 13.00
N GLN A 273 7.60 9.19 13.40
CA GLN A 273 7.18 8.10 14.28
C GLN A 273 7.35 6.72 13.63
N ASN A 274 6.91 6.56 12.38
CA ASN A 274 6.96 5.28 11.68
C ASN A 274 7.82 5.28 10.41
N GLY A 275 8.29 6.47 9.97
CA GLY A 275 9.08 6.59 8.75
C GLY A 275 9.43 8.02 8.39
N LEU A 276 9.96 8.19 7.17
CA LEU A 276 10.28 9.48 6.56
C LEU A 276 9.88 9.47 5.08
N VAL A 277 9.37 10.59 4.60
CA VAL A 277 9.07 10.82 3.18
C VAL A 277 10.24 11.56 2.53
N PHE A 278 10.56 11.23 1.28
CA PHE A 278 11.63 11.88 0.51
C PHE A 278 11.21 12.09 -0.95
N ASP A 279 11.82 13.08 -1.59
CA ASP A 279 11.67 13.32 -3.02
C ASP A 279 12.56 12.34 -3.80
N PRO A 280 12.00 11.44 -4.63
CA PRO A 280 12.78 10.45 -5.38
C PRO A 280 13.60 11.04 -6.54
N SER A 281 13.39 12.31 -6.90
CA SER A 281 14.23 13.05 -7.88
C SER A 281 15.47 13.65 -7.24
N ASN A 282 15.51 13.75 -5.90
CA ASN A 282 16.63 14.30 -5.15
C ASN A 282 17.55 13.19 -4.62
N GLU A 283 18.67 12.97 -5.30
CA GLU A 283 19.63 11.91 -4.96
C GLU A 283 20.16 12.03 -3.52
N SER A 284 20.50 13.24 -3.08
CA SER A 284 20.98 13.48 -1.71
C SER A 284 19.87 13.32 -0.66
N GLY A 285 18.60 13.48 -1.04
CA GLY A 285 17.45 13.37 -0.15
C GLY A 285 17.33 11.99 0.47
N LEU A 286 17.39 10.93 -0.33
CA LEU A 286 17.35 9.56 0.16
C LEU A 286 18.56 9.22 1.03
N TYR A 287 19.76 9.64 0.64
CA TYR A 287 20.98 9.46 1.45
C TYR A 287 20.80 10.00 2.88
N HIS A 288 20.38 11.25 3.02
CA HIS A 288 20.20 11.87 4.35
C HIS A 288 19.12 11.18 5.18
N LYS A 289 18.00 10.80 4.56
CA LYS A 289 16.92 10.09 5.24
C LYS A 289 17.35 8.68 5.66
N LEU A 290 18.08 7.96 4.81
CA LEU A 290 18.61 6.63 5.10
C LEU A 290 19.67 6.69 6.22
N LYS A 291 20.57 7.67 6.19
CA LYS A 291 21.54 7.91 7.27
C LYS A 291 20.82 8.16 8.60
N LYS A 292 19.80 9.03 8.62
CA LYS A 292 19.00 9.31 9.81
C LYS A 292 18.30 8.05 10.35
N ALA A 293 17.72 7.24 9.46
CA ALA A 293 17.08 5.98 9.84
C ALA A 293 18.08 4.98 10.44
N LEU A 294 19.27 4.86 9.86
CA LEU A 294 20.33 3.96 10.34
C LEU A 294 20.90 4.39 11.70
N MET A 295 20.96 5.70 11.97
CA MET A 295 21.37 6.20 13.30
C MET A 295 20.40 5.77 14.39
N GLY A 296 19.10 5.69 14.10
CA GLY A 296 18.06 5.25 15.03
C GLY A 296 17.81 3.74 15.04
N ALA A 297 18.39 3.00 14.08
CA ALA A 297 18.16 1.56 13.97
C ALA A 297 19.12 0.78 14.88
N VAL A 298 18.57 -0.21 15.60
CA VAL A 298 19.33 -1.25 16.29
C VAL A 298 19.52 -2.43 15.35
N GLY A 299 20.66 -3.11 15.44
CA GLY A 299 20.90 -4.35 14.67
C GLY A 299 19.87 -5.43 15.02
N LEU A 300 19.70 -6.39 14.14
CA LEU A 300 18.80 -7.52 14.37
C LEU A 300 19.35 -8.42 15.48
N GLU A 301 18.87 -8.26 16.70
CA GLU A 301 19.33 -9.02 17.86
C GLU A 301 18.70 -10.41 17.91
N GLU A 302 17.39 -10.47 17.66
CA GLU A 302 16.63 -11.72 17.61
C GLU A 302 15.55 -11.67 16.53
N ILE A 303 15.11 -12.85 16.10
CA ILE A 303 14.05 -12.98 15.10
C ILE A 303 12.73 -13.19 15.82
N ALA A 304 12.04 -12.08 16.02
CA ALA A 304 10.74 -12.02 16.67
C ALA A 304 9.79 -11.11 15.91
N LEU A 305 8.50 -11.22 16.23
CA LEU A 305 7.49 -10.33 15.68
C LEU A 305 7.64 -8.92 16.24
N LYS A 306 8.11 -8.00 15.42
CA LYS A 306 8.28 -6.58 15.79
C LYS A 306 6.93 -5.88 16.05
N GLY A 307 6.94 -4.77 16.76
CA GLY A 307 5.77 -3.92 16.98
C GLY A 307 5.19 -3.38 15.68
N ASN A 308 3.87 -3.43 15.52
CA ASN A 308 3.16 -2.82 14.39
C ASN A 308 3.36 -1.29 14.40
N LYS A 309 3.81 -0.72 13.31
CA LYS A 309 4.03 0.73 13.13
C LYS A 309 2.94 1.46 12.35
N MET A 310 1.89 0.75 11.93
CA MET A 310 0.72 1.38 11.31
C MET A 310 -0.02 2.25 12.32
N GLN A 311 -0.24 3.52 11.98
CA GLN A 311 -1.07 4.44 12.75
C GLN A 311 -2.56 4.30 12.38
N ILE A 312 -2.84 4.05 11.10
CA ILE A 312 -4.21 3.84 10.60
C ILE A 312 -4.58 2.37 10.82
N ARG A 313 -5.65 2.13 11.58
CA ARG A 313 -6.11 0.78 11.88
C ARG A 313 -7.17 0.32 10.88
N TYR A 314 -6.98 -0.88 10.33
CA TYR A 314 -7.93 -1.48 9.38
C TYR A 314 -9.34 -1.59 9.96
N ALA A 315 -9.47 -2.06 11.21
CA ALA A 315 -10.77 -2.21 11.86
C ALA A 315 -11.53 -0.88 11.98
N GLU A 316 -10.85 0.20 12.37
CA GLU A 316 -11.46 1.53 12.47
C GLU A 316 -11.95 2.05 11.12
N ARG A 317 -11.16 1.85 10.06
CA ARG A 317 -11.56 2.24 8.69
C ARG A 317 -12.75 1.40 8.21
N MET A 318 -12.75 0.10 8.50
CA MET A 318 -13.86 -0.79 8.17
C MET A 318 -15.13 -0.38 8.89
N ASP A 319 -15.07 -0.04 10.17
CA ASP A 319 -16.22 0.44 10.92
C ASP A 319 -16.77 1.77 10.36
N CYS A 320 -15.88 2.69 9.95
CA CYS A 320 -16.29 3.92 9.28
C CYS A 320 -17.02 3.64 7.96
N LEU A 321 -16.49 2.72 7.15
CA LEU A 321 -17.10 2.32 5.88
C LEU A 321 -18.47 1.69 6.12
N LEU A 322 -18.58 0.72 7.02
CA LEU A 322 -19.83 0.03 7.34
C LEU A 322 -20.91 0.99 7.87
N LYS A 323 -20.54 1.95 8.74
CA LYS A 323 -21.45 2.99 9.22
C LYS A 323 -21.95 3.88 8.09
N CYS A 324 -21.06 4.29 7.18
CA CYS A 324 -21.45 5.12 6.04
C CYS A 324 -22.39 4.37 5.09
N LEU A 325 -22.13 3.08 4.83
CA LEU A 325 -23.02 2.22 4.04
C LEU A 325 -24.39 2.08 4.70
N TYR A 326 -24.44 1.80 6.00
CA TYR A 326 -25.69 1.67 6.76
C TYR A 326 -26.55 2.93 6.69
N LEU A 327 -25.95 4.11 6.92
CA LEU A 327 -26.65 5.40 6.86
C LEU A 327 -27.10 5.81 5.45
N SER A 328 -26.70 5.08 4.42
CA SER A 328 -27.06 5.37 3.04
C SER A 328 -28.16 4.44 2.51
N ILE A 329 -28.51 3.40 3.29
CA ILE A 329 -29.59 2.44 2.98
C ILE A 329 -30.89 2.80 3.72
N ASN A 330 -30.76 3.44 4.88
CA ASN A 330 -31.89 3.91 5.70
C ASN A 330 -32.11 5.41 5.50
#